data_417867d1622754f82ee069a3de19fc91
#
_entry.id   417867d1622754f82ee069a3de19fc91
#
_cell.length_a   1.000
_cell.length_b   1.000
_cell.length_c   1.000
_cell.angle_alpha   90.00
_cell.angle_beta   90.00
_cell.angle_gamma   90.00
#
_symmetry.space_group_name_H-M   'P 1'
#
loop_
_entity.id
_entity.type
_entity.pdbx_description
1 polymer ?
#
loop_
_entity_poly.entity_id
_entity_poly.type
_entity_poly.pdbx_seq_one_letter_code
_entity_poly.pdbx_strand_id
1 'polypeptide(L)'
;PHILVLIDDPDRTVIEPIRSAAQELPKLYDFELMLGSGHLRGYFVNNPALEKGAIHALEQLASPERFHAHYGVPSDKGVLLYAVGDGNHSLATAKSIWEKMKPSVGMNHPARYALIELENVHDEGLEFKPIHRVIFNVRENVYDAMIAALGNIRIQPCSSAFEMIGVVERQA
;
A
#
# COMPACT_ATOMS: atom_id res chain seq x y z
N PRO A 1 -3.34 13.37 4.37
CA PRO A 1 -3.90 12.26 5.17
C PRO A 1 -2.75 11.39 5.69
N HIS A 2 -3.05 10.56 6.69
CA HIS A 2 -2.10 9.61 7.24
C HIS A 2 -2.64 8.16 7.17
N ILE A 3 -3.72 7.95 6.44
CA ILE A 3 -4.24 6.63 6.11
C ILE A 3 -3.70 6.32 4.72
N LEU A 4 -2.70 5.44 4.69
CA LEU A 4 -2.03 5.00 3.47
C LEU A 4 -2.67 3.71 2.98
N VAL A 5 -3.18 3.73 1.76
CA VAL A 5 -3.78 2.57 1.09
C VAL A 5 -2.96 2.24 -0.13
N LEU A 6 -2.56 0.99 -0.24
CA LEU A 6 -1.73 0.47 -1.32
C LEU A 6 -2.57 -0.28 -2.35
N ILE A 7 -2.22 -0.12 -3.62
CA ILE A 7 -2.70 -0.95 -4.73
C ILE A 7 -1.51 -1.60 -5.42
N ASP A 8 -1.73 -2.77 -6.02
CA ASP A 8 -0.77 -3.47 -6.86
C ASP A 8 -1.15 -3.26 -8.34
N ASP A 9 -0.60 -2.20 -8.93
CA ASP A 9 -0.82 -1.80 -10.32
C ASP A 9 0.51 -1.77 -11.11
N PRO A 10 1.03 -2.94 -11.52
CA PRO A 10 2.31 -3.03 -12.25
C PRO A 10 2.26 -2.31 -13.61
N ASP A 11 1.08 -2.21 -14.22
CA ASP A 11 0.87 -1.54 -15.51
C ASP A 11 0.69 -0.02 -15.38
N ARG A 12 0.69 0.52 -14.15
CA ARG A 12 0.62 1.97 -13.83
C ARG A 12 -0.58 2.66 -14.48
N THR A 13 -1.76 2.06 -14.35
CA THR A 13 -2.98 2.47 -15.05
C THR A 13 -3.88 3.39 -14.21
N VAL A 14 -3.70 3.44 -12.89
CA VAL A 14 -4.57 4.19 -11.98
C VAL A 14 -4.06 5.61 -11.72
N ILE A 15 -2.85 5.75 -11.16
CA ILE A 15 -2.32 7.03 -10.64
C ILE A 15 -1.54 7.78 -11.73
N GLU A 16 -0.74 7.07 -12.51
CA GLU A 16 0.20 7.68 -13.46
C GLU A 16 -0.48 8.45 -14.60
N PRO A 17 -1.65 8.07 -15.12
CA PRO A 17 -2.37 8.92 -16.08
C PRO A 17 -2.79 10.28 -15.49
N ILE A 18 -3.20 10.31 -14.21
CA ILE A 18 -3.52 11.56 -13.50
C ILE A 18 -2.25 12.39 -13.30
N ARG A 19 -1.15 11.76 -12.86
CA ARG A 19 0.16 12.41 -12.70
C ARG A 19 0.66 13.02 -14.02
N SER A 20 0.47 12.33 -15.12
CA SER A 20 0.88 12.83 -16.45
C SER A 20 0.09 14.07 -16.88
N ALA A 21 -1.17 14.20 -16.48
CA ALA A 21 -2.01 15.33 -16.75
C ALA A 21 -1.90 16.46 -15.69
N ALA A 22 -1.04 16.33 -14.68
CA ALA A 22 -0.98 17.23 -13.53
C ALA A 22 -0.81 18.71 -13.90
N GLN A 23 -0.05 19.02 -14.97
CA GLN A 23 0.17 20.40 -15.42
C GLN A 23 -1.09 21.08 -15.99
N GLU A 24 -2.10 20.30 -16.38
CA GLU A 24 -3.38 20.78 -16.88
C GLU A 24 -4.42 20.93 -15.76
N LEU A 25 -4.10 20.50 -14.55
CA LEU A 25 -4.98 20.53 -13.40
C LEU A 25 -4.72 21.76 -12.51
N PRO A 26 -5.75 22.28 -11.82
CA PRO A 26 -5.57 23.36 -10.86
C PRO A 26 -4.60 22.96 -9.74
N LYS A 27 -3.51 23.70 -9.62
CA LYS A 27 -2.55 23.51 -8.53
C LYS A 27 -3.10 24.10 -7.24
N LEU A 28 -3.13 23.30 -6.17
CA LEU A 28 -3.62 23.71 -4.85
C LEU A 28 -2.49 24.19 -3.95
N TYR A 29 -1.35 23.54 -4.00
CA TYR A 29 -0.17 23.91 -3.20
C TYR A 29 1.11 23.44 -3.88
N ASP A 30 2.21 24.10 -3.51
CA ASP A 30 3.54 23.85 -4.07
C ASP A 30 4.56 24.48 -3.10
N PHE A 31 5.21 23.68 -2.26
CA PHE A 31 6.11 24.18 -1.21
C PHE A 31 7.15 23.16 -0.76
N GLU A 32 8.25 23.67 -0.22
CA GLU A 32 9.30 22.88 0.40
C GLU A 32 8.90 22.45 1.81
N LEU A 33 9.15 21.18 2.14
CA LEU A 33 8.98 20.66 3.48
C LEU A 33 10.12 21.14 4.41
N MET A 34 9.81 21.25 5.70
CA MET A 34 10.78 21.67 6.71
C MET A 34 12.00 20.73 6.76
N LEU A 35 13.13 21.24 7.18
CA LEU A 35 14.39 20.50 7.36
C LEU A 35 14.92 19.81 6.10
N GLY A 36 14.56 20.32 4.91
CA GLY A 36 14.99 19.69 3.65
C GLY A 36 14.39 18.32 3.40
N SER A 37 13.22 18.01 3.98
CA SER A 37 12.56 16.71 3.89
C SER A 37 11.91 16.45 2.51
N GLY A 38 12.10 17.36 1.55
CA GLY A 38 11.59 17.24 0.19
C GLY A 38 10.60 18.32 -0.19
N HIS A 39 9.96 18.16 -1.32
CA HIS A 39 9.03 19.10 -1.94
C HIS A 39 7.65 18.48 -2.09
N LEU A 40 6.60 19.22 -1.73
CA LEU A 40 5.21 18.77 -1.84
C LEU A 40 4.44 19.64 -2.83
N ARG A 41 3.80 18.98 -3.80
CA ARG A 41 2.96 19.64 -4.79
C ARG A 41 1.63 18.90 -4.92
N GLY A 42 0.52 19.64 -4.85
CA GLY A 42 -0.82 19.08 -4.95
C GLY A 42 -1.65 19.72 -6.04
N TYR A 43 -2.46 18.91 -6.70
CA TYR A 43 -3.37 19.32 -7.76
C TYR A 43 -4.79 18.84 -7.48
N PHE A 44 -5.77 19.60 -7.91
CA PHE A 44 -7.17 19.20 -7.82
C PHE A 44 -7.59 18.47 -9.09
N VAL A 45 -7.93 17.21 -8.97
CA VAL A 45 -8.45 16.42 -10.09
C VAL A 45 -9.92 16.75 -10.27
N ASN A 46 -10.21 17.67 -11.17
CA ASN A 46 -11.55 18.11 -11.53
C ASN A 46 -11.93 17.75 -12.99
N ASN A 47 -11.28 16.73 -13.52
CA ASN A 47 -11.49 16.25 -14.88
C ASN A 47 -12.24 14.90 -14.85
N PRO A 48 -13.53 14.89 -15.26
CA PRO A 48 -14.36 13.69 -15.23
C PRO A 48 -13.81 12.51 -16.06
N ALA A 49 -13.00 12.79 -17.08
CA ALA A 49 -12.39 11.73 -17.89
C ALA A 49 -11.27 11.03 -17.11
N LEU A 50 -10.43 11.79 -16.39
CA LEU A 50 -9.39 11.24 -15.53
C LEU A 50 -10.00 10.47 -14.35
N GLU A 51 -11.04 11.02 -13.71
CA GLU A 51 -11.74 10.33 -12.62
C GLU A 51 -12.34 9.00 -13.08
N LYS A 52 -13.04 8.98 -14.20
CA LYS A 52 -13.61 7.76 -14.78
C LYS A 52 -12.53 6.76 -15.20
N GLY A 53 -11.43 7.27 -15.76
CA GLY A 53 -10.28 6.43 -16.13
C GLY A 53 -9.69 5.72 -14.93
N ALA A 54 -9.45 6.42 -13.83
CA ALA A 54 -8.92 5.84 -12.59
C ALA A 54 -9.90 4.82 -11.98
N ILE A 55 -11.21 5.13 -11.94
CA ILE A 55 -12.23 4.19 -11.45
C ILE A 55 -12.23 2.92 -12.31
N HIS A 56 -12.24 3.07 -13.64
CA HIS A 56 -12.21 1.93 -14.54
C HIS A 56 -10.94 1.07 -14.36
N ALA A 57 -9.78 1.70 -14.20
CA ALA A 57 -8.53 0.99 -13.94
C ALA A 57 -8.59 0.19 -12.62
N LEU A 58 -9.14 0.78 -11.55
CA LEU A 58 -9.37 0.09 -10.28
C LEU A 58 -10.35 -1.11 -10.44
N GLU A 59 -11.41 -0.95 -11.24
CA GLU A 59 -12.33 -2.05 -11.55
C GLU A 59 -11.62 -3.20 -12.30
N GLN A 60 -10.69 -2.87 -13.21
CA GLN A 60 -9.88 -3.88 -13.90
C GLN A 60 -8.92 -4.61 -12.95
N LEU A 61 -8.29 -3.90 -12.00
CA LEU A 61 -7.46 -4.52 -10.96
C LEU A 61 -8.29 -5.41 -10.02
N ALA A 62 -9.57 -5.06 -9.81
CA ALA A 62 -10.50 -5.84 -8.99
C ALA A 62 -11.09 -7.07 -9.72
N SER A 63 -10.74 -7.31 -11.00
CA SER A 63 -11.21 -8.51 -11.71
C SER A 63 -10.71 -9.79 -11.04
N PRO A 64 -11.60 -10.72 -10.66
CA PRO A 64 -11.19 -11.99 -10.05
C PRO A 64 -10.26 -12.79 -10.95
N GLU A 65 -10.51 -12.82 -12.26
CA GLU A 65 -9.71 -13.55 -13.22
C GLU A 65 -8.28 -13.02 -13.29
N ARG A 66 -8.13 -11.68 -13.33
CA ARG A 66 -6.82 -11.02 -13.33
C ARG A 66 -6.09 -11.26 -12.02
N PHE A 67 -6.78 -11.09 -10.88
CA PHE A 67 -6.21 -11.29 -9.56
C PHE A 67 -5.70 -12.73 -9.36
N HIS A 68 -6.53 -13.72 -9.66
CA HIS A 68 -6.16 -15.12 -9.49
C HIS A 68 -5.01 -15.53 -10.43
N ALA A 69 -5.01 -15.04 -11.67
CA ALA A 69 -3.93 -15.28 -12.61
C ALA A 69 -2.60 -14.65 -12.16
N HIS A 70 -2.66 -13.42 -11.64
CA HIS A 70 -1.47 -12.67 -11.20
C HIS A 70 -0.82 -13.30 -9.97
N TYR A 71 -1.62 -13.65 -8.96
CA TYR A 71 -1.10 -14.19 -7.70
C TYR A 71 -1.01 -15.73 -7.66
N GLY A 72 -1.50 -16.43 -8.65
CA GLY A 72 -1.52 -17.90 -8.67
C GLY A 72 -2.35 -18.51 -7.53
N VAL A 73 -3.37 -17.77 -7.03
CA VAL A 73 -4.23 -18.23 -5.94
C VAL A 73 -5.51 -18.87 -6.43
N PRO A 74 -6.10 -19.80 -5.65
CA PRO A 74 -7.36 -20.48 -6.03
C PRO A 74 -8.51 -19.49 -6.22
N SER A 75 -9.47 -19.85 -7.10
CA SER A 75 -10.61 -19.01 -7.46
C SER A 75 -11.63 -18.80 -6.34
N ASP A 76 -11.55 -19.55 -5.24
CA ASP A 76 -12.35 -19.36 -4.03
C ASP A 76 -11.82 -18.23 -3.12
N LYS A 77 -10.63 -17.71 -3.40
CA LYS A 77 -10.08 -16.56 -2.67
C LYS A 77 -10.69 -15.26 -3.18
N GLY A 78 -11.11 -14.42 -2.24
CA GLY A 78 -11.58 -13.07 -2.55
C GLY A 78 -10.45 -12.20 -3.12
N VAL A 79 -10.82 -11.22 -3.94
CA VAL A 79 -9.89 -10.24 -4.48
C VAL A 79 -9.41 -9.31 -3.37
N LEU A 80 -8.11 -9.11 -3.27
CA LEU A 80 -7.48 -8.11 -2.42
C LEU A 80 -7.05 -6.92 -3.29
N LEU A 81 -7.94 -5.95 -3.47
CA LEU A 81 -7.65 -4.74 -4.25
C LEU A 81 -6.83 -3.72 -3.45
N TYR A 82 -7.14 -3.57 -2.16
CA TYR A 82 -6.54 -2.56 -1.30
C TYR A 82 -5.87 -3.19 -0.09
N ALA A 83 -4.67 -2.72 0.21
CA ALA A 83 -3.98 -3.03 1.46
C ALA A 83 -3.72 -1.74 2.25
N VAL A 84 -4.06 -1.71 3.54
CA VAL A 84 -3.76 -0.56 4.40
C VAL A 84 -2.32 -0.66 4.87
N GLY A 85 -1.44 0.20 4.33
CA GLY A 85 -0.02 0.25 4.68
C GLY A 85 0.23 0.95 6.01
N ASP A 86 -0.54 2.02 6.31
CA ASP A 86 -0.49 2.76 7.58
C ASP A 86 -1.83 3.41 7.89
N GLY A 87 -2.04 3.81 9.15
CA GLY A 87 -3.26 4.49 9.59
C GLY A 87 -4.44 3.56 9.89
N ASN A 88 -4.21 2.27 10.13
CA ASN A 88 -5.24 1.27 10.43
C ASN A 88 -6.13 1.68 11.61
N HIS A 89 -5.53 2.20 12.69
CA HIS A 89 -6.28 2.66 13.86
C HIS A 89 -7.16 3.88 13.56
N SER A 90 -6.68 4.79 12.73
CA SER A 90 -7.44 5.96 12.29
C SER A 90 -8.63 5.58 11.43
N LEU A 91 -8.44 4.64 10.50
CA LEU A 91 -9.52 4.12 9.66
C LEU A 91 -10.57 3.36 10.50
N ALA A 92 -10.13 2.53 11.46
CA ALA A 92 -11.00 1.82 12.38
C ALA A 92 -11.80 2.79 13.29
N THR A 93 -11.16 3.86 13.75
CA THR A 93 -11.81 4.92 14.53
C THR A 93 -12.85 5.66 13.71
N ALA A 94 -12.52 6.07 12.49
CA ALA A 94 -13.46 6.71 11.56
C ALA A 94 -14.67 5.83 11.29
N LYS A 95 -14.46 4.53 11.04
CA LYS A 95 -15.53 3.54 10.90
C LYS A 95 -16.40 3.45 12.17
N SER A 96 -15.80 3.37 13.35
CA SER A 96 -16.53 3.30 14.62
C SER A 96 -17.40 4.55 14.86
N ILE A 97 -16.88 5.74 14.55
CA ILE A 97 -17.62 7.01 14.63
C ILE A 97 -18.82 6.96 13.67
N TRP A 98 -18.58 6.58 12.41
CA TRP A 98 -19.63 6.46 11.40
C TRP A 98 -20.76 5.51 11.85
N GLU A 99 -20.41 4.31 12.30
CA GLU A 99 -21.43 3.32 12.74
C GLU A 99 -22.31 3.84 13.88
N LYS A 100 -21.76 4.66 14.78
CA LYS A 100 -22.52 5.30 15.87
C LYS A 100 -23.42 6.45 15.37
N MET A 101 -22.96 7.22 14.37
CA MET A 101 -23.68 8.39 13.88
C MET A 101 -24.73 8.06 12.82
N LYS A 102 -24.48 7.07 12.01
CA LYS A 102 -25.28 6.72 10.83
C LYS A 102 -26.79 6.57 11.08
N PRO A 103 -27.27 6.03 12.23
CA PRO A 103 -28.71 5.96 12.48
C PRO A 103 -29.37 7.34 12.65
N SER A 104 -28.62 8.36 13.09
CA SER A 104 -29.15 9.71 13.37
C SER A 104 -28.97 10.69 12.22
N VAL A 105 -27.95 10.51 11.35
CA VAL A 105 -27.59 11.49 10.30
C VAL A 105 -27.91 11.01 8.89
N GLY A 106 -28.19 9.73 8.70
CA GLY A 106 -28.48 9.15 7.38
C GLY A 106 -27.24 8.97 6.49
N MET A 107 -27.45 8.33 5.34
CA MET A 107 -26.37 7.83 4.46
C MET A 107 -25.62 8.91 3.67
N ASN A 108 -26.14 10.13 3.58
CA ASN A 108 -25.53 11.23 2.81
C ASN A 108 -24.61 12.11 3.67
N HIS A 109 -24.42 11.77 4.94
CA HIS A 109 -23.60 12.58 5.83
C HIS A 109 -22.09 12.42 5.51
N PRO A 110 -21.28 13.52 5.55
CA PRO A 110 -19.83 13.47 5.24
C PRO A 110 -19.01 12.49 6.07
N ALA A 111 -19.41 12.23 7.34
CA ALA A 111 -18.74 11.25 8.19
C ALA A 111 -18.77 9.79 7.66
N ARG A 112 -19.53 9.53 6.58
CA ARG A 112 -19.51 8.27 5.85
C ARG A 112 -18.17 8.02 5.15
N TYR A 113 -17.41 9.05 4.89
CA TYR A 113 -16.17 8.99 4.10
C TYR A 113 -14.96 9.30 4.98
N ALA A 114 -13.85 8.64 4.73
CA ALA A 114 -12.55 8.96 5.28
C ALA A 114 -11.62 9.36 4.13
N LEU A 115 -10.81 10.40 4.35
CA LEU A 115 -9.77 10.78 3.40
C LEU A 115 -8.61 9.80 3.54
N ILE A 116 -8.20 9.22 2.43
CA ILE A 116 -7.05 8.33 2.33
C ILE A 116 -6.05 8.85 1.31
N GLU A 117 -4.83 8.38 1.40
CA GLU A 117 -3.79 8.47 0.38
C GLU A 117 -3.70 7.12 -0.32
N LEU A 118 -3.81 7.13 -1.65
CA LEU A 118 -3.70 5.92 -2.46
C LEU A 118 -2.35 5.90 -3.14
N GLU A 119 -1.58 4.84 -2.92
CA GLU A 119 -0.26 4.65 -3.51
C GLU A 119 -0.17 3.34 -4.26
N ASN A 120 0.62 3.35 -5.33
CA ASN A 120 0.97 2.14 -6.07
C ASN A 120 2.24 1.53 -5.45
N VAL A 121 2.23 0.24 -5.11
CA VAL A 121 3.43 -0.46 -4.57
C VAL A 121 4.63 -0.44 -5.53
N HIS A 122 4.38 -0.18 -6.81
CA HIS A 122 5.41 -0.05 -7.84
C HIS A 122 5.93 1.38 -8.02
N ASP A 123 5.55 2.34 -7.15
CA ASP A 123 6.14 3.67 -7.17
C ASP A 123 7.61 3.61 -6.73
N GLU A 124 8.50 4.24 -7.51
CA GLU A 124 9.94 4.24 -7.25
C GLU A 124 10.33 4.99 -5.96
N GLY A 125 9.42 5.81 -5.44
CA GLY A 125 9.58 6.49 -4.14
C GLY A 125 9.32 5.59 -2.94
N LEU A 126 8.69 4.42 -3.13
CA LEU A 126 8.45 3.46 -2.07
C LEU A 126 9.65 2.53 -1.90
N GLU A 127 10.32 2.65 -0.77
CA GLU A 127 11.44 1.79 -0.43
C GLU A 127 11.05 0.88 0.74
N PHE A 128 10.89 -0.42 0.47
CA PHE A 128 10.64 -1.41 1.51
C PHE A 128 11.97 -1.88 2.11
N LYS A 129 12.20 -1.50 3.36
CA LYS A 129 13.41 -1.93 4.10
C LYS A 129 13.09 -3.08 5.03
N PRO A 130 14.02 -4.05 5.20
CA PRO A 130 13.83 -5.15 6.13
C PRO A 130 13.74 -4.62 7.56
N ILE A 131 12.81 -5.20 8.33
CA ILE A 131 12.68 -4.90 9.76
C ILE A 131 13.58 -5.85 10.54
N HIS A 132 14.66 -5.32 11.08
CA HIS A 132 15.58 -6.06 11.93
C HIS A 132 15.01 -6.21 13.35
N ARG A 133 15.17 -7.40 13.92
CA ARG A 133 14.78 -7.70 15.30
C ARG A 133 15.94 -8.35 16.04
N VAL A 134 16.06 -8.00 17.32
CA VAL A 134 17.00 -8.65 18.25
C VAL A 134 16.15 -9.46 19.22
N ILE A 135 16.49 -10.75 19.36
CA ILE A 135 15.79 -11.66 20.26
C ILE A 135 16.66 -11.87 21.49
N PHE A 136 16.09 -11.64 22.68
CA PHE A 136 16.77 -11.83 23.95
C PHE A 136 16.31 -13.12 24.65
N ASN A 137 17.15 -13.66 25.55
CA ASN A 137 16.83 -14.83 26.36
C ASN A 137 16.42 -16.07 25.52
N VAL A 138 17.10 -16.29 24.42
CA VAL A 138 16.87 -17.46 23.55
C VAL A 138 17.21 -18.71 24.31
N ARG A 139 16.27 -19.65 24.41
CA ARG A 139 16.40 -20.90 25.16
C ARG A 139 16.85 -22.07 24.30
N GLU A 140 16.74 -21.98 23.00
CA GLU A 140 17.10 -22.99 22.02
C GLU A 140 17.70 -22.34 20.76
N ASN A 141 18.34 -23.11 19.91
CA ASN A 141 18.88 -22.62 18.67
C ASN A 141 17.74 -22.15 17.77
N VAL A 142 17.75 -20.85 17.39
CA VAL A 142 16.69 -20.23 16.56
C VAL A 142 16.56 -20.92 15.20
N TYR A 143 17.68 -21.34 14.59
CA TYR A 143 17.66 -22.03 13.30
C TYR A 143 17.00 -23.40 13.40
N ASP A 144 17.30 -24.16 14.45
CA ASP A 144 16.70 -25.47 14.67
C ASP A 144 15.20 -25.37 14.94
N ALA A 145 14.77 -24.34 15.72
CA ALA A 145 13.37 -24.05 15.97
C ALA A 145 12.64 -23.63 14.66
N MET A 146 13.28 -22.82 13.82
CA MET A 146 12.73 -22.44 12.52
C MET A 146 12.60 -23.64 11.58
N ILE A 147 13.60 -24.50 11.50
CA ILE A 147 13.54 -25.73 10.68
C ILE A 147 12.41 -26.64 11.16
N ALA A 148 12.26 -26.81 12.47
CA ALA A 148 11.20 -27.61 13.04
C ALA A 148 9.79 -27.06 12.77
N ALA A 149 9.62 -25.73 12.83
CA ALA A 149 8.34 -25.06 12.64
C ALA A 149 7.93 -24.90 11.17
N LEU A 150 8.88 -24.62 10.29
CA LEU A 150 8.63 -24.24 8.90
C LEU A 150 8.93 -25.35 7.87
N GLY A 151 9.60 -26.42 8.29
CA GLY A 151 9.97 -27.54 7.42
C GLY A 151 11.12 -27.19 6.48
N ASN A 152 10.87 -27.20 5.17
CA ASN A 152 11.89 -26.98 4.16
C ASN A 152 12.34 -25.51 4.10
N ILE A 153 13.27 -25.10 4.95
CA ILE A 153 13.94 -23.81 4.86
C ILE A 153 15.36 -23.97 4.32
N ARG A 154 15.79 -23.01 3.52
CA ARG A 154 17.16 -22.91 3.04
C ARG A 154 17.89 -21.84 3.86
N ILE A 155 19.01 -22.23 4.47
CA ILE A 155 19.89 -21.29 5.17
C ILE A 155 21.05 -20.98 4.24
N GLN A 156 21.25 -19.68 3.96
CA GLN A 156 22.36 -19.19 3.15
C GLN A 156 23.26 -18.32 4.02
N PRO A 157 24.46 -18.78 4.40
CA PRO A 157 25.42 -17.94 5.10
C PRO A 157 25.87 -16.76 4.21
N CYS A 158 26.01 -15.58 4.82
CA CYS A 158 26.57 -14.38 4.19
C CYS A 158 27.74 -13.88 5.03
N SER A 159 28.78 -13.35 4.37
CA SER A 159 29.99 -12.85 5.04
C SER A 159 29.79 -11.45 5.65
N SER A 160 28.75 -10.73 5.21
CA SER A 160 28.42 -9.39 5.70
C SER A 160 26.93 -9.09 5.57
N ALA A 161 26.46 -8.07 6.30
CA ALA A 161 25.10 -7.56 6.16
C ALA A 161 24.83 -7.02 4.73
N PHE A 162 25.84 -6.46 4.09
CA PHE A 162 25.74 -5.96 2.71
C PHE A 162 25.48 -7.08 1.69
N GLU A 163 26.20 -8.19 1.84
CA GLU A 163 25.97 -9.38 1.02
C GLU A 163 24.58 -9.97 1.26
N MET A 164 24.13 -10.04 2.51
CA MET A 164 22.80 -10.51 2.87
C MET A 164 21.69 -9.67 2.22
N ILE A 165 21.78 -8.33 2.28
CA ILE A 165 20.84 -7.42 1.65
C ILE A 165 20.77 -7.71 0.14
N GLY A 166 21.93 -7.77 -0.53
CA GLY A 166 21.96 -8.03 -1.97
C GLY A 166 21.44 -9.43 -2.35
N VAL A 167 21.50 -10.42 -1.45
CA VAL A 167 20.89 -11.74 -1.67
C VAL A 167 19.36 -11.64 -1.57
N VAL A 168 18.84 -10.92 -0.58
CA VAL A 168 17.40 -10.75 -0.37
C VAL A 168 16.78 -9.99 -1.54
N GLU A 169 17.38 -8.87 -1.95
CA GLU A 169 16.89 -8.04 -3.06
C GLU A 169 16.82 -8.79 -4.41
N ARG A 170 17.71 -9.76 -4.63
CA ARG A 170 17.66 -10.58 -5.86
C ARG A 170 16.63 -11.70 -5.83
N GLN A 171 15.99 -11.95 -4.69
CA GLN A 171 15.00 -13.02 -4.50
C GLN A 171 13.59 -12.48 -4.24
N ALA A 172 13.46 -11.14 -4.05
CA ALA A 172 12.20 -10.44 -3.96
C ALA A 172 11.64 -10.11 -5.34
#